data_280ac4a8b0bfee4ecc15466b366648c0
#
_entry.id   280ac4a8b0bfee4ecc15466b366648c0
#
_cell.length_a   1.000
_cell.length_b   1.000
_cell.length_c   1.000
_cell.angle_alpha   90.00
_cell.angle_beta   90.00
_cell.angle_gamma   90.00
#
_symmetry.space_group_name_H-M   'P 1'
#
loop_
_entity.id
_entity.type
_entity.pdbx_description
1 polymer ?
#
loop_
_entity_poly.entity_id
_entity_poly.type
_entity_poly.pdbx_seq_one_letter_code
_entity_poly.pdbx_strand_id
1 'polypeptide(L)'
;AEAIDALEWLPAYNVELIEQPVARNNLRGLREVTEASPVPVIADESCVVPADIPAVEDAVDGINIKFMKCGGPHKAKQMMNTARSHGLDVMLGCMVESSASIAPAWHLAPAVDYVDLDGSLLLADDGFRGLQYTGGSCKLAQSGHGTGVQQKKTLGWEK
;
A
#
# COMPACT_ATOMS: atom_id res chain seq x y z
N ALA A 1 3.62 16.62 18.60
CA ALA A 1 2.75 17.79 18.65
C ALA A 1 1.93 17.88 17.34
N GLU A 2 2.49 18.33 16.21
CA GLU A 2 1.76 18.59 14.96
C GLU A 2 0.86 17.43 14.48
N ALA A 3 1.35 16.19 14.50
CA ALA A 3 0.55 15.04 14.09
C ALA A 3 -0.65 14.80 15.01
N ILE A 4 -0.49 15.02 16.33
CA ILE A 4 -1.59 14.89 17.31
C ILE A 4 -2.58 16.03 17.13
N ASP A 5 -2.11 17.25 16.94
CA ASP A 5 -2.97 18.42 16.70
C ASP A 5 -3.84 18.24 15.44
N ALA A 6 -3.28 17.55 14.42
CA ALA A 6 -4.02 17.23 13.18
C ALA A 6 -5.17 16.25 13.39
N LEU A 7 -5.15 15.39 14.44
CA LEU A 7 -6.22 14.42 14.71
C LEU A 7 -7.58 15.10 14.99
N GLU A 8 -7.58 16.33 15.52
CA GLU A 8 -8.80 17.08 15.81
C GLU A 8 -9.65 17.36 14.56
N TRP A 9 -9.02 17.36 13.38
CA TRP A 9 -9.65 17.70 12.11
C TRP A 9 -10.27 16.49 11.40
N LEU A 10 -9.81 15.27 11.70
CA LEU A 10 -10.20 14.05 10.98
C LEU A 10 -11.70 13.77 10.97
N PRO A 11 -12.44 13.98 12.07
CA PRO A 11 -13.88 13.73 12.08
C PRO A 11 -14.67 14.57 11.08
N ALA A 12 -14.16 15.76 10.73
CA ALA A 12 -14.81 16.67 9.78
C ALA A 12 -14.69 16.18 8.31
N TYR A 13 -13.74 15.27 8.03
CA TYR A 13 -13.41 14.82 6.66
C TYR A 13 -13.70 13.36 6.39
N ASN A 14 -14.29 12.66 7.34
CA ASN A 14 -14.62 11.23 7.21
C ASN A 14 -13.41 10.37 6.80
N VAL A 15 -12.26 10.61 7.45
CA VAL A 15 -11.00 9.90 7.19
C VAL A 15 -11.13 8.45 7.67
N GLU A 16 -10.70 7.48 6.86
CA GLU A 16 -10.76 6.06 7.18
C GLU A 16 -9.52 5.56 7.94
N LEU A 17 -8.36 6.10 7.64
CA LEU A 17 -7.08 5.73 8.25
C LEU A 17 -6.06 6.87 8.15
N ILE A 18 -4.95 6.73 8.88
CA ILE A 18 -3.78 7.62 8.77
C ILE A 18 -2.57 6.77 8.39
N GLU A 19 -1.84 7.18 7.35
CA GLU A 19 -0.61 6.53 6.93
C GLU A 19 0.61 7.34 7.37
N GLN A 20 1.54 6.70 8.10
CA GLN A 20 2.86 7.20 8.49
C GLN A 20 2.87 8.67 8.97
N PRO A 21 2.15 9.00 10.04
CA PRO A 21 1.99 10.39 10.50
C PRO A 21 3.27 11.04 11.05
N VAL A 22 4.33 10.27 11.26
CA VAL A 22 5.61 10.73 11.81
C VAL A 22 6.79 10.17 11.03
N ALA A 23 7.99 10.72 11.25
CA ALA A 23 9.20 10.22 10.62
C ALA A 23 9.45 8.74 10.93
N ARG A 24 9.93 7.96 9.95
CA ARG A 24 10.10 6.49 9.99
C ARG A 24 10.81 5.94 11.25
N ASN A 25 11.74 6.68 11.82
CA ASN A 25 12.53 6.24 12.97
C ASN A 25 11.93 6.68 14.31
N ASN A 26 10.79 7.40 14.30
CA ASN A 26 10.14 7.90 15.49
C ASN A 26 9.02 6.95 15.96
N LEU A 27 9.37 5.72 16.34
CA LEU A 27 8.40 4.71 16.78
C LEU A 27 7.65 5.13 18.04
N ARG A 28 8.29 5.92 18.91
CA ARG A 28 7.62 6.47 20.10
C ARG A 28 6.50 7.45 19.68
N GLY A 29 6.82 8.38 18.79
CA GLY A 29 5.82 9.33 18.29
C GLY A 29 4.71 8.64 17.48
N LEU A 30 5.03 7.55 16.78
CA LEU A 30 4.05 6.73 16.07
C LEU A 30 3.04 6.12 17.05
N ARG A 31 3.51 5.50 18.14
CA ARG A 31 2.67 4.99 19.21
C ARG A 31 1.80 6.07 19.86
N GLU A 32 2.39 7.24 20.19
CA GLU A 32 1.65 8.36 20.79
C GLU A 32 0.51 8.84 19.89
N VAL A 33 0.70 8.83 18.56
CA VAL A 33 -0.36 9.18 17.59
C VAL A 33 -1.40 8.07 17.50
N THR A 34 -0.99 6.80 17.46
CA THR A 34 -1.90 5.66 17.39
C THR A 34 -2.82 5.60 18.62
N GLU A 35 -2.27 5.78 19.83
CA GLU A 35 -3.05 5.81 21.08
C GLU A 35 -4.07 6.97 21.14
N ALA A 36 -3.78 8.08 20.46
CA ALA A 36 -4.66 9.26 20.42
C ALA A 36 -5.63 9.27 19.23
N SER A 37 -5.40 8.44 18.22
CA SER A 37 -6.13 8.49 16.95
C SER A 37 -7.54 7.89 17.05
N PRO A 38 -8.57 8.54 16.47
CA PRO A 38 -9.90 7.98 16.35
C PRO A 38 -10.04 6.98 15.20
N VAL A 39 -9.01 6.83 14.36
CA VAL A 39 -8.98 5.95 13.18
C VAL A 39 -7.68 5.15 13.15
N PRO A 40 -7.62 3.99 12.46
CA PRO A 40 -6.41 3.17 12.39
C PRO A 40 -5.20 3.94 11.87
N VAL A 41 -4.03 3.68 12.47
CA VAL A 41 -2.74 4.22 12.04
C VAL A 41 -1.92 3.11 11.39
N ILE A 42 -1.51 3.34 10.15
CA ILE A 42 -0.81 2.38 9.29
C ILE A 42 0.65 2.82 9.11
N ALA A 43 1.60 1.93 9.40
CA ALA A 43 3.02 2.18 9.13
C ALA A 43 3.35 1.95 7.66
N ASP A 44 4.09 2.86 7.02
CA ASP A 44 4.65 2.71 5.68
C ASP A 44 6.19 2.63 5.74
N GLU A 45 6.87 3.77 5.82
CA GLU A 45 8.33 3.81 5.83
C GLU A 45 8.96 3.16 7.07
N SER A 46 8.21 3.04 8.15
CA SER A 46 8.66 2.38 9.38
C SER A 46 8.67 0.85 9.28
N CYS A 47 7.97 0.27 8.27
CA CYS A 47 7.84 -1.18 8.09
C CYS A 47 7.96 -1.58 6.62
N VAL A 48 9.18 -1.88 6.15
CA VAL A 48 9.49 -2.12 4.73
C VAL A 48 9.67 -3.59 4.40
N VAL A 49 10.16 -4.38 5.36
CA VAL A 49 10.43 -5.82 5.19
C VAL A 49 9.81 -6.62 6.36
N PRO A 50 9.63 -7.95 6.22
CA PRO A 50 9.02 -8.76 7.28
C PRO A 50 9.71 -8.64 8.64
N ALA A 51 11.03 -8.41 8.65
CA ALA A 51 11.82 -8.28 9.88
C ALA A 51 11.53 -6.99 10.67
N ASP A 52 10.90 -5.98 10.05
CA ASP A 52 10.56 -4.72 10.71
C ASP A 52 9.27 -4.85 11.55
N ILE A 53 8.42 -5.83 11.25
CA ILE A 53 7.08 -5.96 11.85
C ILE A 53 7.14 -6.05 13.38
N PRO A 54 8.00 -6.87 14.01
CA PRO A 54 8.08 -6.93 15.47
C PRO A 54 8.50 -5.63 16.14
N ALA A 55 9.16 -4.73 15.41
CA ALA A 55 9.56 -3.44 15.97
C ALA A 55 8.42 -2.40 15.98
N VAL A 56 7.43 -2.56 15.10
CA VAL A 56 6.31 -1.61 14.96
C VAL A 56 4.99 -2.13 15.54
N GLU A 57 4.88 -3.42 15.86
CA GLU A 57 3.63 -4.07 16.25
C GLU A 57 2.87 -3.40 17.39
N ASP A 58 3.61 -2.87 18.39
CA ASP A 58 3.03 -2.14 19.51
C ASP A 58 2.80 -0.65 19.24
N ALA A 59 3.11 -0.16 18.06
CA ALA A 59 3.11 1.26 17.75
C ALA A 59 2.11 1.66 16.64
N VAL A 60 1.43 0.68 16.01
CA VAL A 60 0.49 0.92 14.92
C VAL A 60 -0.65 -0.11 14.92
N ASP A 61 -1.73 0.19 14.22
CA ASP A 61 -2.84 -0.75 14.00
C ASP A 61 -2.60 -1.64 12.77
N GLY A 62 -1.76 -1.20 11.83
CA GLY A 62 -1.49 -1.95 10.61
C GLY A 62 -0.23 -1.50 9.87
N ILE A 63 0.05 -2.18 8.75
CA ILE A 63 1.21 -1.89 7.90
C ILE A 63 0.80 -1.74 6.44
N ASN A 64 1.46 -0.82 5.70
CA ASN A 64 1.33 -0.67 4.26
C ASN A 64 2.43 -1.44 3.52
N ILE A 65 2.05 -2.43 2.75
CA ILE A 65 2.96 -3.27 1.96
C ILE A 65 3.01 -2.75 0.53
N LYS A 66 4.18 -2.28 0.10
CA LYS A 66 4.43 -1.84 -1.28
C LYS A 66 5.44 -2.77 -1.93
N PHE A 67 5.10 -3.37 -3.08
CA PHE A 67 5.96 -4.35 -3.75
C PHE A 67 7.34 -3.80 -4.09
N MET A 68 7.41 -2.53 -4.48
CA MET A 68 8.67 -1.84 -4.78
C MET A 68 9.58 -1.69 -3.56
N LYS A 69 9.00 -1.62 -2.36
CA LYS A 69 9.76 -1.53 -1.11
C LYS A 69 10.16 -2.90 -0.58
N CYS A 70 9.23 -3.86 -0.53
CA CYS A 70 9.49 -5.17 0.08
C CYS A 70 10.19 -6.17 -0.85
N GLY A 71 10.27 -5.89 -2.17
CA GLY A 71 10.93 -6.76 -3.15
C GLY A 71 10.00 -7.74 -3.87
N GLY A 72 8.69 -7.42 -3.96
CA GLY A 72 7.73 -8.13 -4.80
C GLY A 72 6.77 -9.08 -4.09
N PRO A 73 5.96 -9.84 -4.85
CA PRO A 73 4.78 -10.55 -4.32
C PRO A 73 5.11 -11.62 -3.28
N HIS A 74 6.26 -12.30 -3.40
CA HIS A 74 6.65 -13.31 -2.43
C HIS A 74 6.90 -12.70 -1.05
N LYS A 75 7.66 -11.60 -1.00
CA LYS A 75 7.94 -10.87 0.24
C LYS A 75 6.68 -10.20 0.79
N ALA A 76 5.85 -9.65 -0.07
CA ALA A 76 4.57 -9.10 0.33
C ALA A 76 3.70 -10.14 1.05
N LYS A 77 3.59 -11.36 0.50
CA LYS A 77 2.86 -12.45 1.14
C LYS A 77 3.46 -12.87 2.50
N GLN A 78 4.81 -12.86 2.62
CA GLN A 78 5.46 -13.07 3.91
C GLN A 78 5.08 -11.98 4.92
N MET A 79 5.12 -10.70 4.50
CA MET A 79 4.71 -9.57 5.35
C MET A 79 3.26 -9.69 5.78
N MET A 80 2.33 -9.99 4.85
CA MET A 80 0.91 -10.20 5.16
C MET A 80 0.73 -11.26 6.26
N ASN A 81 1.36 -12.43 6.10
CA ASN A 81 1.24 -13.51 7.06
C ASN A 81 1.84 -13.13 8.43
N THR A 82 2.99 -12.46 8.43
CA THR A 82 3.63 -11.99 9.66
C THR A 82 2.76 -10.93 10.34
N ALA A 83 2.28 -9.92 9.62
CA ALA A 83 1.39 -8.88 10.16
C ALA A 83 0.15 -9.50 10.82
N ARG A 84 -0.51 -10.44 10.15
CA ARG A 84 -1.67 -11.15 10.70
C ARG A 84 -1.35 -11.94 11.96
N SER A 85 -0.16 -12.56 12.06
CA SER A 85 0.27 -13.27 13.26
C SER A 85 0.53 -12.35 14.46
N HIS A 86 0.81 -11.07 14.19
CA HIS A 86 0.95 -10.00 15.19
C HIS A 86 -0.34 -9.18 15.39
N GLY A 87 -1.47 -9.60 14.81
CA GLY A 87 -2.76 -8.93 14.98
C GLY A 87 -2.90 -7.59 14.24
N LEU A 88 -1.99 -7.31 13.29
CA LEU A 88 -1.99 -6.06 12.53
C LEU A 88 -2.88 -6.14 11.29
N ASP A 89 -3.53 -5.02 10.99
CA ASP A 89 -4.18 -4.81 9.70
C ASP A 89 -3.16 -4.71 8.57
N VAL A 90 -3.60 -5.05 7.37
CA VAL A 90 -2.77 -5.03 6.17
C VAL A 90 -3.36 -4.10 5.13
N MET A 91 -2.57 -3.14 4.71
CA MET A 91 -2.80 -2.32 3.54
C MET A 91 -1.87 -2.75 2.40
N LEU A 92 -2.37 -2.78 1.18
CA LEU A 92 -1.55 -2.85 -0.03
C LEU A 92 -1.52 -1.48 -0.69
N GLY A 93 -0.33 -0.89 -0.71
CA GLY A 93 -0.06 0.34 -1.43
C GLY A 93 0.82 0.15 -2.66
N CYS A 94 1.06 1.25 -3.36
CA CYS A 94 1.98 1.31 -4.49
C CYS A 94 2.83 2.58 -4.44
N MET A 95 3.75 2.66 -5.39
CA MET A 95 4.43 3.88 -5.77
C MET A 95 3.83 4.38 -7.09
N VAL A 96 4.34 5.47 -7.64
CA VAL A 96 4.06 5.84 -9.05
C VAL A 96 4.78 4.83 -9.94
N GLU A 97 4.05 3.84 -10.42
CA GLU A 97 4.60 2.70 -11.13
C GLU A 97 3.63 2.17 -12.20
N SER A 98 4.17 1.40 -13.16
CA SER A 98 3.38 0.93 -14.30
C SER A 98 2.33 -0.11 -13.89
N SER A 99 1.31 -0.29 -14.76
CA SER A 99 0.33 -1.36 -14.60
C SER A 99 0.96 -2.76 -14.46
N ALA A 100 2.14 -2.98 -15.05
CA ALA A 100 2.85 -4.26 -14.89
C ALA A 100 3.32 -4.52 -13.47
N SER A 101 3.68 -3.48 -12.73
CA SER A 101 4.10 -3.57 -11.33
C SER A 101 2.90 -3.63 -10.37
N ILE A 102 1.82 -2.88 -10.67
CA ILE A 102 0.63 -2.78 -9.82
C ILE A 102 -0.29 -4.01 -9.95
N ALA A 103 -0.45 -4.57 -11.15
CA ALA A 103 -1.39 -5.67 -11.38
C ALA A 103 -1.14 -6.90 -10.49
N PRO A 104 0.10 -7.33 -10.20
CA PRO A 104 0.34 -8.42 -9.24
C PRO A 104 -0.20 -8.12 -7.84
N ALA A 105 -0.18 -6.86 -7.38
CA ALA A 105 -0.73 -6.48 -6.08
C ALA A 105 -2.25 -6.60 -6.06
N TRP A 106 -2.95 -6.26 -7.14
CA TRP A 106 -4.39 -6.45 -7.25
C TRP A 106 -4.85 -7.90 -7.06
N HIS A 107 -4.01 -8.89 -7.38
CA HIS A 107 -4.33 -10.29 -7.11
C HIS A 107 -4.27 -10.65 -5.62
N LEU A 108 -3.62 -9.84 -4.80
CA LEU A 108 -3.60 -9.99 -3.34
C LEU A 108 -4.65 -9.12 -2.64
N ALA A 109 -5.26 -8.17 -3.33
CA ALA A 109 -6.25 -7.25 -2.77
C ALA A 109 -7.39 -7.92 -1.97
N PRO A 110 -7.96 -9.08 -2.39
CA PRO A 110 -9.01 -9.75 -1.63
C PRO A 110 -8.58 -10.29 -0.25
N ALA A 111 -7.29 -10.29 0.07
CA ALA A 111 -6.73 -10.83 1.31
C ALA A 111 -6.23 -9.77 2.30
N VAL A 112 -6.51 -8.48 2.02
CA VAL A 112 -6.09 -7.34 2.83
C VAL A 112 -7.29 -6.48 3.25
N ASP A 113 -7.06 -5.55 4.19
CA ASP A 113 -8.10 -4.68 4.74
C ASP A 113 -8.25 -3.39 3.94
N TYR A 114 -7.13 -2.85 3.45
CA TYR A 114 -7.09 -1.58 2.72
C TYR A 114 -6.28 -1.72 1.43
N VAL A 115 -6.67 -0.98 0.39
CA VAL A 115 -6.02 -1.00 -0.93
C VAL A 115 -5.89 0.42 -1.47
N ASP A 116 -4.65 0.80 -1.81
CA ASP A 116 -4.31 2.01 -2.53
C ASP A 116 -3.34 1.68 -3.68
N LEU A 117 -3.91 1.28 -4.83
CA LEU A 117 -3.19 0.74 -5.99
C LEU A 117 -3.50 1.53 -7.27
N ASP A 118 -3.56 2.84 -7.16
CA ASP A 118 -3.91 3.75 -8.25
C ASP A 118 -2.69 4.41 -8.94
N GLY A 119 -1.48 4.15 -8.48
CA GLY A 119 -0.26 4.83 -8.92
C GLY A 119 0.01 4.81 -10.43
N SER A 120 -0.55 3.87 -11.19
CA SER A 120 -0.45 3.87 -12.66
C SER A 120 -1.28 4.99 -13.32
N LEU A 121 -2.28 5.54 -12.64
CA LEU A 121 -3.05 6.69 -13.12
C LEU A 121 -2.24 7.98 -13.15
N LEU A 122 -1.15 8.04 -12.40
CA LEU A 122 -0.25 9.19 -12.32
C LEU A 122 0.81 9.21 -13.43
N LEU A 123 0.87 8.16 -14.26
CA LEU A 123 1.78 8.10 -15.40
C LEU A 123 1.19 8.83 -16.60
N ALA A 124 2.00 9.67 -17.25
CA ALA A 124 1.63 10.31 -18.52
C ALA A 124 1.47 9.30 -19.66
N ASP A 125 2.28 8.23 -19.66
CA ASP A 125 2.18 7.07 -20.54
C ASP A 125 2.58 5.81 -19.77
N ASP A 126 1.66 4.86 -19.71
CA ASP A 126 1.95 3.53 -19.17
C ASP A 126 2.23 2.59 -20.35
N GLY A 127 3.45 2.08 -20.46
CA GLY A 127 3.87 1.12 -21.48
C GLY A 127 3.11 -0.23 -21.47
N PHE A 128 2.15 -0.40 -20.56
CA PHE A 128 1.35 -1.61 -20.38
C PHE A 128 -0.15 -1.30 -20.40
N ARG A 129 -0.96 -2.33 -20.62
CA ARG A 129 -2.42 -2.31 -20.53
C ARG A 129 -2.91 -3.54 -19.79
N GLY A 130 -4.06 -3.45 -19.13
CA GLY A 130 -4.66 -4.58 -18.39
C GLY A 130 -5.31 -4.18 -17.09
N LEU A 131 -5.01 -2.99 -16.55
CA LEU A 131 -5.77 -2.37 -15.47
C LEU A 131 -6.76 -1.36 -16.03
N GLN A 132 -8.00 -1.39 -15.55
CA GLN A 132 -9.04 -0.43 -15.89
C GLN A 132 -9.66 0.11 -14.61
N TYR A 133 -9.53 1.41 -14.40
CA TYR A 133 -10.10 2.11 -13.27
C TYR A 133 -11.40 2.81 -13.68
N THR A 134 -12.44 2.63 -12.88
CA THR A 134 -13.74 3.29 -13.10
C THR A 134 -14.41 3.52 -11.75
N GLY A 135 -14.67 4.78 -11.40
CA GLY A 135 -15.42 5.14 -10.20
C GLY A 135 -14.82 4.57 -8.90
N GLY A 136 -13.49 4.63 -8.74
CA GLY A 136 -12.79 4.09 -7.56
C GLY A 136 -12.59 2.56 -7.58
N SER A 137 -13.09 1.86 -8.61
CA SER A 137 -12.91 0.41 -8.77
C SER A 137 -11.86 0.12 -9.83
N CYS A 138 -11.07 -0.95 -9.63
CA CYS A 138 -10.16 -1.49 -10.62
C CYS A 138 -10.64 -2.83 -11.14
N LYS A 139 -10.61 -3.01 -12.47
CA LYS A 139 -10.82 -4.29 -13.12
C LYS A 139 -9.52 -4.75 -13.78
N LEU A 140 -9.13 -5.97 -13.48
CA LEU A 140 -8.08 -6.68 -14.22
C LEU A 140 -8.65 -7.14 -15.55
N ALA A 141 -7.87 -6.98 -16.63
CA ALA A 141 -8.29 -7.52 -17.95
C ALA A 141 -8.41 -9.04 -17.86
N GLN A 142 -9.52 -9.58 -18.35
CA GLN A 142 -9.82 -11.03 -18.32
C GLN A 142 -8.98 -11.85 -19.33
N SER A 143 -7.94 -11.30 -19.91
CA SER A 143 -7.12 -11.99 -20.91
C SER A 143 -6.05 -12.87 -20.24
N GLY A 144 -6.44 -13.94 -19.79
CA GLY A 144 -5.98 -15.32 -19.84
C GLY A 144 -4.69 -15.73 -19.14
N HIS A 145 -3.63 -14.98 -19.01
CA HIS A 145 -2.33 -15.49 -18.50
C HIS A 145 -1.64 -14.53 -17.55
N GLY A 146 -0.99 -15.07 -16.51
CA GLY A 146 -0.20 -14.32 -15.55
C GLY A 146 -1.01 -13.27 -14.80
N THR A 147 -0.53 -12.03 -14.78
CA THR A 147 -1.21 -10.91 -14.11
C THR A 147 -2.31 -10.24 -14.92
N GLY A 148 -2.59 -10.72 -16.14
CA GLY A 148 -3.55 -10.11 -17.07
C GLY A 148 -3.03 -8.87 -17.80
N VAL A 149 -1.80 -8.43 -17.51
CA VAL A 149 -1.20 -7.23 -18.12
C VAL A 149 -0.42 -7.59 -19.39
N GLN A 150 -0.55 -6.75 -20.39
CA GLN A 150 0.14 -6.89 -21.68
C GLN A 150 0.93 -5.63 -22.00
N GLN A 151 2.12 -5.79 -22.57
CA GLN A 151 2.90 -4.68 -23.08
C GLN A 151 2.19 -4.05 -24.30
N LYS A 152 2.15 -2.72 -24.34
CA LYS A 152 1.71 -2.00 -25.57
C LYS A 152 2.79 -2.17 -26.64
N LYS A 153 2.37 -2.37 -27.91
CA LYS A 153 3.27 -2.67 -29.04
C LYS A 153 4.20 -1.51 -29.45
N THR A 154 4.14 -0.36 -28.79
CA THR A 154 4.88 0.85 -29.15
C THR A 154 5.72 1.38 -27.98
N LEU A 155 6.59 0.55 -27.42
CA LEU A 155 7.82 1.09 -26.85
C LEU A 155 8.87 0.96 -27.97
N GLY A 156 9.21 2.09 -28.59
CA GLY A 156 10.16 2.16 -29.70
C GLY A 156 11.61 1.82 -29.27
N TRP A 157 11.82 0.56 -28.98
CA TRP A 157 13.14 -0.06 -28.83
C TRP A 157 13.54 -0.80 -30.11
N GLU A 158 13.05 -0.34 -31.28
CA GLU A 158 13.63 -0.77 -32.54
C GLU A 158 14.98 -0.07 -32.68
N LYS A 159 16.07 -0.86 -32.62
CA LYS A 159 17.40 -0.46 -33.01
C LYS A 159 17.50 -0.35 -34.52
#